data_b51f653f67e1bfc76645adfe4f49e2ff
#
_entry.id   b51f653f67e1bfc76645adfe4f49e2ff
#
_cell.length_a   1.000
_cell.length_b   1.000
_cell.length_c   1.000
_cell.angle_alpha   90.00
_cell.angle_beta   90.00
_cell.angle_gamma   90.00
#
_symmetry.space_group_name_H-M   'P 1'
#
loop_
_entity.id
_entity.type
_entity.pdbx_description
1 polymer ?
#
loop_
_entity_poly.entity_id
_entity_poly.type
_entity_poly.pdbx_seq_one_letter_code
_entity_poly.pdbx_strand_id
1 'polypeptide(L)'
;MSNFYCLFTLVAKRRQRLSLSVLACLALTSCTPQEECVLINGAMAEGNLQIQTVYEGNRGGSGYNQGIERQVGRIYFDTAQVLDGLTLSDQRLQTIQFQLVEGYQQASDYRYQAAELIASNPELSDLTEADIRRLQLDPQETIGAVTETLRQQCPLR
;
A
#
# COMPACT_ATOMS: atom_id res chain seq x y z
N MET A 1 5.50 17.76 26.24
CA MET A 1 4.42 17.91 25.26
C MET A 1 5.01 18.62 24.06
N SER A 2 5.55 17.87 23.11
CA SER A 2 6.15 18.42 21.87
C SER A 2 5.52 17.69 20.70
N ASN A 3 4.58 18.38 20.05
CA ASN A 3 3.99 17.96 18.79
C ASN A 3 5.00 18.20 17.67
N PHE A 4 5.57 17.15 17.13
CA PHE A 4 6.35 17.20 15.90
C PHE A 4 5.52 16.62 14.76
N TYR A 5 5.10 17.49 13.87
CA TYR A 5 4.52 17.13 12.60
C TYR A 5 5.65 16.82 11.62
N CYS A 6 5.77 15.59 11.18
CA CYS A 6 6.52 15.25 9.99
C CYS A 6 5.75 15.83 8.79
N LEU A 7 6.18 17.00 8.31
CA LEU A 7 5.53 17.72 7.21
C LEU A 7 5.85 17.04 5.89
N PHE A 8 4.80 16.59 5.21
CA PHE A 8 4.82 16.23 3.80
C PHE A 8 5.29 17.41 2.96
N THR A 9 6.52 17.38 2.45
CA THR A 9 6.98 18.33 1.44
C THR A 9 6.53 17.89 0.06
N LEU A 10 5.35 18.34 -0.34
CA LEU A 10 4.93 18.39 -1.74
C LEU A 10 5.85 19.38 -2.49
N VAL A 11 6.71 18.84 -3.36
CA VAL A 11 7.57 19.63 -4.24
C VAL A 11 6.70 20.26 -5.33
N ALA A 12 6.20 21.48 -5.06
CA ALA A 12 5.68 22.35 -6.10
C ALA A 12 6.83 23.09 -6.76
N LYS A 13 7.11 22.74 -8.01
CA LYS A 13 8.09 23.34 -8.90
C LYS A 13 7.67 24.78 -9.24
N ARG A 14 8.25 25.80 -8.58
CA ARG A 14 8.21 27.19 -9.08
C ARG A 14 9.58 27.83 -8.98
N ARG A 15 10.12 28.21 -10.16
CA ARG A 15 11.33 29.02 -10.30
C ARG A 15 11.09 30.41 -9.69
N GLN A 16 11.96 30.82 -8.75
CA GLN A 16 12.34 32.22 -8.62
C GLN A 16 13.73 32.31 -7.98
N ARG A 17 14.63 33.02 -8.67
CA ARG A 17 15.96 33.40 -8.18
C ARG A 17 15.78 34.44 -7.10
N LEU A 18 16.47 34.26 -5.98
CA LEU A 18 17.09 35.37 -5.21
C LEU A 18 18.06 34.75 -4.20
N SER A 19 19.31 35.22 -4.30
CA SER A 19 20.41 34.96 -3.37
C SER A 19 20.07 35.49 -1.98
N LEU A 20 20.38 34.72 -0.95
CA LEU A 20 21.04 35.21 0.29
C LEU A 20 21.35 34.02 1.20
N SER A 21 22.61 33.99 1.59
CA SER A 21 23.19 33.04 2.53
C SER A 21 22.43 33.04 3.85
N VAL A 22 21.68 31.94 4.09
CA VAL A 22 21.27 31.55 5.43
C VAL A 22 21.80 30.13 5.63
N LEU A 23 22.83 30.02 6.46
CA LEU A 23 23.19 28.74 7.08
C LEU A 23 21.97 28.28 7.88
N ALA A 24 21.00 27.69 7.20
CA ALA A 24 19.98 26.87 7.84
C ALA A 24 20.71 25.60 8.27
N CYS A 25 20.98 25.47 9.56
CA CYS A 25 21.19 24.18 10.18
C CYS A 25 19.97 23.34 9.81
N LEU A 26 20.10 22.54 8.73
CA LEU A 26 19.24 21.42 8.48
C LEU A 26 19.46 20.46 9.66
N ALA A 27 18.72 20.68 10.73
CA ALA A 27 18.43 19.61 11.66
C ALA A 27 17.74 18.55 10.82
N LEU A 28 18.53 17.60 10.29
CA LEU A 28 18.05 16.34 9.78
C LEU A 28 17.39 15.65 10.97
N THR A 29 16.11 15.95 11.20
CA THR A 29 15.29 15.14 12.08
C THR A 29 15.11 13.81 11.35
N SER A 30 16.10 12.92 11.52
CA SER A 30 15.92 11.52 11.14
C SER A 30 14.72 11.03 11.93
N CYS A 31 13.68 10.58 11.22
CA CYS A 31 12.56 9.89 11.87
C CYS A 31 13.13 8.75 12.72
N THR A 32 12.58 8.56 13.91
CA THR A 32 12.95 7.39 14.71
C THR A 32 12.39 6.14 14.04
N PRO A 33 13.00 4.95 14.22
CA PRO A 33 12.44 3.70 13.67
C PRO A 33 10.98 3.50 14.05
N GLN A 34 10.55 4.02 15.18
CA GLN A 34 9.16 3.93 15.63
C GLN A 34 8.21 4.83 14.82
N GLU A 35 8.64 6.02 14.44
CA GLU A 35 7.87 6.91 13.55
C GLU A 35 7.80 6.32 12.13
N GLU A 36 8.86 5.70 11.65
CA GLU A 36 8.89 4.98 10.38
C GLU A 36 7.92 3.79 10.36
N CYS A 37 7.83 3.04 11.47
CA CYS A 37 6.84 2.00 11.67
C CYS A 37 5.41 2.54 11.55
N VAL A 38 5.14 3.71 12.11
CA VAL A 38 3.81 4.36 12.03
C VAL A 38 3.48 4.74 10.58
N LEU A 39 4.46 5.21 9.81
CA LEU A 39 4.25 5.56 8.40
C LEU A 39 3.88 4.34 7.56
N ILE A 40 4.63 3.23 7.69
CA ILE A 40 4.33 1.99 6.95
C ILE A 40 2.96 1.44 7.35
N ASN A 41 2.69 1.30 8.66
CA ASN A 41 1.41 0.79 9.14
C ASN A 41 0.24 1.70 8.73
N GLY A 42 0.42 3.02 8.71
CA GLY A 42 -0.58 3.99 8.26
C GLY A 42 -0.94 3.81 6.79
N ALA A 43 0.05 3.67 5.91
CA ALA A 43 -0.18 3.42 4.48
C ALA A 43 -0.96 2.13 4.24
N MET A 44 -0.59 1.04 4.93
CA MET A 44 -1.28 -0.24 4.83
C MET A 44 -2.71 -0.18 5.37
N ALA A 45 -2.90 0.47 6.51
CA ALA A 45 -4.23 0.61 7.15
C ALA A 45 -5.19 1.40 6.26
N GLU A 46 -4.73 2.48 5.63
CA GLU A 46 -5.51 3.27 4.69
C GLU A 46 -5.95 2.43 3.48
N GLY A 47 -5.03 1.69 2.87
CA GLY A 47 -5.34 0.78 1.76
C GLY A 47 -6.38 -0.27 2.15
N ASN A 48 -6.22 -0.91 3.31
CA ASN A 48 -7.16 -1.90 3.82
C ASN A 48 -8.56 -1.31 4.07
N LEU A 49 -8.64 -0.09 4.62
CA LEU A 49 -9.91 0.61 4.84
C LEU A 49 -10.62 0.91 3.53
N GLN A 50 -9.89 1.33 2.50
CA GLN A 50 -10.45 1.58 1.17
C GLN A 50 -10.98 0.29 0.54
N ILE A 51 -10.25 -0.83 0.62
CA ILE A 51 -10.69 -2.15 0.16
C ILE A 51 -11.97 -2.58 0.89
N GLN A 52 -12.00 -2.44 2.21
CA GLN A 52 -13.20 -2.73 2.99
C GLN A 52 -14.39 -1.91 2.52
N THR A 53 -14.20 -0.61 2.26
CA THR A 53 -15.24 0.29 1.76
C THR A 53 -15.79 -0.18 0.41
N VAL A 54 -14.94 -0.66 -0.50
CA VAL A 54 -15.37 -1.22 -1.79
C VAL A 54 -16.28 -2.44 -1.57
N TYR A 55 -15.90 -3.38 -0.71
CA TYR A 55 -16.72 -4.56 -0.43
C TYR A 55 -18.02 -4.21 0.31
N GLU A 56 -17.98 -3.28 1.24
CA GLU A 56 -19.19 -2.81 1.96
C GLU A 56 -20.19 -2.12 1.05
N GLY A 57 -19.71 -1.29 0.12
CA GLY A 57 -20.56 -0.62 -0.87
C GLY A 57 -21.20 -1.59 -1.89
N ASN A 58 -20.68 -2.80 -2.00
CA ASN A 58 -21.14 -3.82 -2.96
C ASN A 58 -21.81 -5.03 -2.28
N ARG A 59 -22.22 -4.91 -1.00
CA ARG A 59 -22.94 -5.96 -0.29
C ARG A 59 -24.25 -6.32 -1.02
N GLY A 60 -24.36 -7.57 -1.47
CA GLY A 60 -25.53 -8.08 -2.19
C GLY A 60 -25.31 -8.33 -3.68
N GLY A 61 -24.14 -8.02 -4.22
CA GLY A 61 -23.71 -8.44 -5.55
C GLY A 61 -23.23 -9.89 -5.59
N SER A 62 -23.06 -10.45 -6.80
CA SER A 62 -22.36 -11.72 -6.99
C SER A 62 -20.94 -11.61 -6.42
N GLY A 63 -20.42 -12.67 -5.78
CA GLY A 63 -19.08 -12.68 -5.17
C GLY A 63 -17.93 -12.42 -6.16
N TYR A 64 -18.21 -12.48 -7.47
CA TYR A 64 -17.27 -12.26 -8.56
C TYR A 64 -17.75 -11.12 -9.42
N ASN A 65 -17.13 -9.95 -9.28
CA ASN A 65 -17.51 -8.74 -10.00
C ASN A 65 -16.27 -8.05 -10.57
N GLN A 66 -16.19 -7.95 -11.90
CA GLN A 66 -15.08 -7.32 -12.62
C GLN A 66 -14.77 -5.91 -12.11
N GLY A 67 -15.81 -5.13 -11.83
CA GLY A 67 -15.65 -3.75 -11.34
C GLY A 67 -15.01 -3.70 -9.96
N ILE A 68 -15.39 -4.62 -9.06
CA ILE A 68 -14.81 -4.75 -7.72
C ILE A 68 -13.34 -5.14 -7.83
N GLU A 69 -13.02 -6.16 -8.63
CA GLU A 69 -11.63 -6.61 -8.79
C GLU A 69 -10.72 -5.49 -9.32
N ARG A 70 -11.19 -4.72 -10.32
CA ARG A 70 -10.43 -3.57 -10.83
C ARG A 70 -10.26 -2.46 -9.79
N GLN A 71 -11.29 -2.17 -8.99
CA GLN A 71 -11.18 -1.16 -7.92
C GLN A 71 -10.20 -1.61 -6.85
N VAL A 72 -10.28 -2.85 -6.39
CA VAL A 72 -9.35 -3.42 -5.40
C VAL A 72 -7.92 -3.45 -5.96
N GLY A 73 -7.75 -3.86 -7.22
CA GLY A 73 -6.45 -3.84 -7.91
C GLY A 73 -5.83 -2.44 -7.91
N ARG A 74 -6.63 -1.41 -8.21
CA ARG A 74 -6.17 -0.02 -8.16
C ARG A 74 -5.75 0.40 -6.75
N ILE A 75 -6.52 0.04 -5.72
CA ILE A 75 -6.16 0.38 -4.33
C ILE A 75 -4.84 -0.28 -3.93
N TYR A 76 -4.61 -1.53 -4.32
CA TYR A 76 -3.32 -2.18 -4.08
C TYR A 76 -2.17 -1.46 -4.78
N PHE A 77 -2.36 -1.05 -6.04
CA PHE A 77 -1.38 -0.26 -6.78
C PHE A 77 -1.08 1.07 -6.08
N ASP A 78 -2.12 1.82 -5.71
CA ASP A 78 -1.98 3.12 -5.04
C ASP A 78 -1.29 2.96 -3.67
N THR A 79 -1.60 1.89 -2.92
CA THR A 79 -0.93 1.56 -1.66
C THR A 79 0.56 1.27 -1.88
N ALA A 80 0.92 0.50 -2.92
CA ALA A 80 2.31 0.26 -3.29
C ALA A 80 3.05 1.57 -3.60
N GLN A 81 2.41 2.50 -4.33
CA GLN A 81 3.01 3.81 -4.64
C GLN A 81 3.23 4.66 -3.39
N VAL A 82 2.30 4.65 -2.44
CA VAL A 82 2.46 5.35 -1.16
C VAL A 82 3.61 4.75 -0.37
N LEU A 83 3.69 3.43 -0.27
CA LEU A 83 4.79 2.72 0.41
C LEU A 83 6.14 3.03 -0.24
N ASP A 84 6.24 2.98 -1.57
CA ASP A 84 7.48 3.26 -2.33
C ASP A 84 7.95 4.72 -2.13
N GLY A 85 7.01 5.64 -1.96
CA GLY A 85 7.30 7.06 -1.70
C GLY A 85 7.79 7.37 -0.29
N LEU A 86 7.76 6.44 0.65
CA LEU A 86 8.25 6.67 2.02
C LEU A 86 9.77 6.73 2.04
N THR A 87 10.32 7.74 2.71
CA THR A 87 11.76 7.86 2.95
C THR A 87 12.05 7.33 4.35
N LEU A 88 12.68 6.17 4.43
CA LEU A 88 13.03 5.49 5.67
C LEU A 88 14.55 5.55 5.89
N SER A 89 15.00 5.63 7.15
CA SER A 89 16.42 5.63 7.54
C SER A 89 16.88 4.27 8.07
N ASP A 90 15.96 3.48 8.65
CA ASP A 90 16.25 2.14 9.16
C ASP A 90 16.33 1.13 8.01
N GLN A 91 17.49 0.50 7.84
CA GLN A 91 17.74 -0.43 6.73
C GLN A 91 16.84 -1.68 6.78
N ARG A 92 16.41 -2.11 7.96
CA ARG A 92 15.50 -3.26 8.10
C ARG A 92 14.10 -2.89 7.63
N LEU A 93 13.65 -1.68 7.99
CA LEU A 93 12.36 -1.16 7.54
C LEU A 93 12.35 -0.87 6.04
N GLN A 94 13.46 -0.42 5.45
CA GLN A 94 13.62 -0.31 3.99
C GLN A 94 13.45 -1.66 3.29
N THR A 95 14.03 -2.74 3.85
CA THR A 95 13.87 -4.09 3.31
C THR A 95 12.41 -4.54 3.36
N ILE A 96 11.73 -4.31 4.49
CA ILE A 96 10.30 -4.63 4.66
C ILE A 96 9.45 -3.80 3.71
N GLN A 97 9.71 -2.50 3.60
CA GLN A 97 9.05 -1.60 2.65
C GLN A 97 9.13 -2.15 1.23
N PHE A 98 10.32 -2.50 0.76
CA PHE A 98 10.53 -3.07 -0.57
C PHE A 98 9.69 -4.34 -0.79
N GLN A 99 9.70 -5.27 0.17
CA GLN A 99 8.90 -6.50 0.10
C GLN A 99 7.39 -6.22 0.10
N LEU A 100 6.94 -5.23 0.87
CA LEU A 100 5.54 -4.81 0.85
C LEU A 100 5.16 -4.20 -0.50
N VAL A 101 6.00 -3.33 -1.06
CA VAL A 101 5.77 -2.73 -2.39
C VAL A 101 5.61 -3.83 -3.44
N GLU A 102 6.52 -4.81 -3.49
CA GLU A 102 6.43 -5.94 -4.41
C GLU A 102 5.14 -6.76 -4.18
N GLY A 103 4.81 -7.07 -2.92
CA GLY A 103 3.60 -7.82 -2.58
C GLY A 103 2.31 -7.09 -2.99
N TYR A 104 2.23 -5.78 -2.76
CA TYR A 104 1.08 -4.96 -3.17
C TYR A 104 0.99 -4.80 -4.69
N GLN A 105 2.10 -4.67 -5.41
CA GLN A 105 2.13 -4.65 -6.87
C GLN A 105 1.63 -5.99 -7.45
N GLN A 106 2.13 -7.11 -6.92
CA GLN A 106 1.67 -8.43 -7.31
C GLN A 106 0.17 -8.63 -7.03
N ALA A 107 -0.31 -8.16 -5.87
CA ALA A 107 -1.73 -8.20 -5.53
C ALA A 107 -2.57 -7.39 -6.53
N SER A 108 -2.10 -6.23 -6.95
CA SER A 108 -2.74 -5.42 -7.99
C SER A 108 -2.86 -6.20 -9.30
N ASP A 109 -1.76 -6.77 -9.79
CA ASP A 109 -1.73 -7.52 -11.04
C ASP A 109 -2.67 -8.72 -11.01
N TYR A 110 -2.73 -9.45 -9.90
CA TYR A 110 -3.62 -10.60 -9.73
C TYR A 110 -5.10 -10.19 -9.72
N ARG A 111 -5.43 -9.02 -9.13
CA ARG A 111 -6.79 -8.49 -9.18
C ARG A 111 -7.21 -8.08 -10.59
N TYR A 112 -6.31 -7.51 -11.37
CA TYR A 112 -6.59 -7.22 -12.79
C TYR A 112 -6.76 -8.52 -13.60
N GLN A 113 -5.93 -9.55 -13.36
CA GLN A 113 -6.11 -10.86 -13.99
C GLN A 113 -7.45 -11.50 -13.63
N ALA A 114 -7.86 -11.45 -12.36
CA ALA A 114 -9.17 -11.92 -11.92
C ALA A 114 -10.30 -11.16 -12.64
N ALA A 115 -10.18 -9.84 -12.78
CA ALA A 115 -11.16 -9.06 -13.51
C ALA A 115 -11.28 -9.45 -14.99
N GLU A 116 -10.16 -9.78 -15.65
CA GLU A 116 -10.17 -10.27 -17.04
C GLU A 116 -10.78 -11.67 -17.16
N LEU A 117 -10.51 -12.58 -16.21
CA LEU A 117 -11.14 -13.89 -16.18
C LEU A 117 -12.66 -13.79 -16.03
N ILE A 118 -13.15 -12.91 -15.15
CA ILE A 118 -14.59 -12.66 -14.97
C ILE A 118 -15.20 -12.10 -16.26
N ALA A 119 -14.53 -11.14 -16.90
CA ALA A 119 -15.03 -10.54 -18.14
C ALA A 119 -15.11 -11.52 -19.30
N SER A 120 -14.15 -12.45 -19.36
CA SER A 120 -14.06 -13.44 -20.44
C SER A 120 -14.99 -14.66 -20.25
N ASN A 121 -15.51 -14.84 -19.05
CA ASN A 121 -16.33 -15.99 -18.65
C ASN A 121 -17.61 -15.54 -17.96
N PRO A 122 -18.62 -15.02 -18.68
CA PRO A 122 -19.85 -14.52 -18.08
C PRO A 122 -20.66 -15.61 -17.35
N GLU A 123 -20.50 -16.86 -17.77
CA GLU A 123 -21.00 -18.04 -17.06
C GLU A 123 -19.81 -18.68 -16.32
N LEU A 124 -19.57 -18.21 -15.11
CA LEU A 124 -18.45 -18.71 -14.29
C LEU A 124 -18.58 -20.23 -14.07
N SER A 125 -17.62 -20.99 -14.61
CA SER A 125 -17.47 -22.41 -14.29
C SER A 125 -16.75 -22.57 -12.94
N ASP A 126 -16.93 -23.74 -12.28
CA ASP A 126 -16.24 -24.05 -11.02
C ASP A 126 -14.71 -23.90 -11.12
N LEU A 127 -14.12 -24.24 -12.28
CA LEU A 127 -12.69 -24.09 -12.52
C LEU A 127 -12.28 -22.62 -12.57
N THR A 128 -13.07 -21.77 -13.26
CA THR A 128 -12.81 -20.33 -13.32
C THR A 128 -12.91 -19.70 -11.94
N GLU A 129 -13.89 -20.08 -11.14
CA GLU A 129 -14.02 -19.62 -9.75
C GLU A 129 -12.81 -20.01 -8.90
N ALA A 130 -12.30 -21.23 -9.05
CA ALA A 130 -11.12 -21.71 -8.33
C ALA A 130 -9.87 -20.89 -8.69
N ASP A 131 -9.67 -20.57 -9.99
CA ASP A 131 -8.55 -19.75 -10.46
C ASP A 131 -8.66 -18.31 -9.93
N ILE A 132 -9.85 -17.70 -9.97
CA ILE A 132 -10.07 -16.36 -9.42
C ILE A 132 -9.76 -16.35 -7.92
N ARG A 133 -10.26 -17.33 -7.17
CA ARG A 133 -10.01 -17.45 -5.73
C ARG A 133 -8.51 -17.56 -5.43
N ARG A 134 -7.77 -18.34 -6.21
CA ARG A 134 -6.32 -18.46 -6.06
C ARG A 134 -5.63 -17.11 -6.28
N LEU A 135 -5.96 -16.40 -7.37
CA LEU A 135 -5.44 -15.05 -7.64
C LEU A 135 -5.77 -14.05 -6.52
N GLN A 136 -6.85 -14.25 -5.79
CA GLN A 136 -7.21 -13.40 -4.67
C GLN A 136 -6.44 -13.73 -3.38
N LEU A 137 -6.09 -14.99 -3.15
CA LEU A 137 -5.50 -15.47 -1.90
C LEU A 137 -3.97 -15.43 -1.90
N ASP A 138 -3.31 -15.86 -2.99
CA ASP A 138 -1.85 -15.98 -3.07
C ASP A 138 -1.12 -14.68 -2.64
N PRO A 139 -1.50 -13.48 -3.12
CA PRO A 139 -0.82 -12.26 -2.70
C PRO A 139 -1.11 -11.86 -1.25
N GLN A 140 -2.28 -12.25 -0.72
CA GLN A 140 -2.62 -11.97 0.68
C GLN A 140 -1.72 -12.75 1.64
N GLU A 141 -1.33 -13.98 1.29
CA GLU A 141 -0.36 -14.76 2.07
C GLU A 141 1.00 -14.10 2.08
N THR A 142 1.47 -13.61 0.91
CA THR A 142 2.76 -12.89 0.79
C THR A 142 2.76 -11.62 1.62
N ILE A 143 1.75 -10.76 1.45
CA ILE A 143 1.62 -9.51 2.23
C ILE A 143 1.50 -9.83 3.73
N GLY A 144 0.75 -10.87 4.08
CA GLY A 144 0.56 -11.32 5.46
C GLY A 144 1.87 -11.72 6.13
N ALA A 145 2.72 -12.49 5.45
CA ALA A 145 4.02 -12.91 5.96
C ALA A 145 4.96 -11.71 6.22
N VAL A 146 4.98 -10.74 5.28
CA VAL A 146 5.80 -9.53 5.43
C VAL A 146 5.24 -8.64 6.54
N THR A 147 3.91 -8.55 6.66
CA THR A 147 3.24 -7.78 7.74
C THR A 147 3.58 -8.37 9.11
N GLU A 148 3.65 -9.69 9.24
CA GLU A 148 4.08 -10.33 10.49
C GLU A 148 5.53 -9.98 10.83
N THR A 149 6.41 -9.96 9.83
CA THR A 149 7.80 -9.50 10.01
C THR A 149 7.85 -8.04 10.47
N LEU A 150 7.04 -7.16 9.86
CA LEU A 150 6.91 -5.77 10.27
C LEU A 150 6.44 -5.67 11.74
N ARG A 151 5.43 -6.44 12.14
CA ARG A 151 4.90 -6.45 13.51
C ARG A 151 5.95 -6.81 14.55
N GLN A 152 6.87 -7.73 14.22
CA GLN A 152 7.98 -8.11 15.09
C GLN A 152 9.02 -6.99 15.23
N GLN A 153 9.26 -6.20 14.18
CA GLN A 153 10.18 -5.06 14.20
C GLN A 153 9.54 -3.81 14.82
N CYS A 154 8.23 -3.69 14.73
CA CYS A 154 7.42 -2.56 15.16
C CYS A 154 6.44 -2.96 16.28
N PRO A 155 6.93 -3.34 17.49
CA PRO A 155 6.02 -3.71 18.56
C PRO A 155 5.15 -2.52 18.97
N LEU A 156 3.84 -2.72 18.94
CA LEU A 156 2.89 -1.75 19.48
C LEU A 156 3.13 -1.65 20.99
N ARG A 157 3.41 -0.44 21.47
CA ARG A 157 3.53 -0.13 22.91
C ARG A 157 2.19 0.37 23.45
#